data_7528ead04042facf09b0d19318c47e1b
#
_entry.id   7528ead04042facf09b0d19318c47e1b
#
_cell.length_a   1.000
_cell.length_b   1.000
_cell.length_c   1.000
_cell.angle_alpha   90.00
_cell.angle_beta   90.00
_cell.angle_gamma   90.00
#
_symmetry.space_group_name_H-M   'P 1'
#
loop_
_entity.id
_entity.type
_entity.pdbx_description
1 polymer ?
#
loop_
_entity_poly.entity_id
_entity_poly.type
_entity_poly.pdbx_seq_one_letter_code
_entity_poly.pdbx_strand_id
1 'polypeptide(L)'
;MAVERSAFIVVDEFERRLCEYAGAPHCITTDSCTNALHLCFQRLWRRKEPTFEPEGVYIPNFTYVGVAQAARNAGLMVGFTPQSWIGEYQIIGTPIVDAARWLRRGMYRPKTWTCLSFQATKHLPIGRGGAILCDDEEDAAWFRRARFDGRDCHTDIMDQSDFQWGIHCYMTPPDAARGLWLMNGLKDNNDPLPGVYPDLSKVRFG
;
A
#
# COMPACT_ATOMS: atom_id res chain seq x y z
N MET A 1 2.55 34.49 16.11
CA MET A 1 2.98 33.11 16.32
C MET A 1 3.00 32.45 14.94
N ALA A 2 4.16 32.04 14.44
CA ALA A 2 4.24 31.21 13.25
C ALA A 2 3.56 29.88 13.57
N VAL A 3 2.51 29.51 12.85
CA VAL A 3 1.95 28.17 12.92
C VAL A 3 3.05 27.24 12.41
N GLU A 4 3.64 26.46 13.30
CA GLU A 4 4.60 25.44 12.92
C GLU A 4 3.88 24.41 12.06
N ARG A 5 4.00 24.54 10.75
CA ARG A 5 3.36 23.62 9.81
C ARG A 5 4.15 22.32 9.83
N SER A 6 3.48 21.22 10.14
CA SER A 6 4.08 19.88 10.05
C SER A 6 4.72 19.69 8.66
N ALA A 7 5.93 19.13 8.64
CA ALA A 7 6.61 18.78 7.39
C ALA A 7 5.81 17.77 6.54
N PHE A 8 4.84 17.08 7.14
CA PHE A 8 4.00 16.07 6.50
C PHE A 8 2.76 16.64 5.79
N ILE A 9 2.44 17.94 5.89
CA ILE A 9 1.31 18.56 5.17
C ILE A 9 1.35 18.25 3.66
N VAL A 10 2.54 18.20 3.06
CA VAL A 10 2.68 17.86 1.64
C VAL A 10 2.34 16.39 1.34
N VAL A 11 2.55 15.51 2.30
CA VAL A 11 2.15 14.09 2.21
C VAL A 11 0.63 13.99 2.28
N ASP A 12 -0.01 14.70 3.21
CA ASP A 12 -1.47 14.74 3.35
C ASP A 12 -2.14 15.27 2.07
N GLU A 13 -1.59 16.31 1.47
CA GLU A 13 -2.09 16.86 0.19
C GLU A 13 -1.93 15.84 -0.95
N PHE A 14 -0.82 15.11 -1.02
CA PHE A 14 -0.64 14.05 -2.02
C PHE A 14 -1.64 12.91 -1.81
N GLU A 15 -1.88 12.48 -0.57
CA GLU A 15 -2.89 11.48 -0.23
C GLU A 15 -4.29 11.93 -0.62
N ARG A 16 -4.64 13.19 -0.32
CA ARG A 16 -5.93 13.79 -0.72
C ARG A 16 -6.12 13.76 -2.24
N ARG A 17 -5.11 14.15 -3.02
CA ARG A 17 -5.16 14.13 -4.49
C ARG A 17 -5.25 12.71 -5.05
N LEU A 18 -4.61 11.74 -4.43
CA LEU A 18 -4.74 10.32 -4.79
C LEU A 18 -6.14 9.79 -4.48
N CYS A 19 -6.74 10.16 -3.35
CA CYS A 19 -8.13 9.85 -3.03
C CYS A 19 -9.08 10.36 -4.12
N GLU A 20 -8.97 11.62 -4.51
CA GLU A 20 -9.78 12.23 -5.56
C GLU A 20 -9.61 11.56 -6.92
N TYR A 21 -8.37 11.21 -7.25
CA TYR A 21 -8.06 10.54 -8.51
C TYR A 21 -8.58 9.10 -8.55
N ALA A 22 -8.31 8.33 -7.52
CA ALA A 22 -8.66 6.91 -7.45
C ALA A 22 -10.13 6.64 -7.05
N GLY A 23 -10.82 7.65 -6.48
CA GLY A 23 -12.18 7.51 -5.96
C GLY A 23 -12.23 6.76 -4.62
N ALA A 24 -11.17 6.80 -3.82
CA ALA A 24 -11.09 6.17 -2.52
C ALA A 24 -11.38 7.17 -1.39
N PRO A 25 -12.06 6.77 -0.30
CA PRO A 25 -12.23 7.61 0.89
C PRO A 25 -10.92 7.94 1.58
N HIS A 26 -10.00 6.98 1.67
CA HIS A 26 -8.71 7.15 2.34
C HIS A 26 -7.56 6.66 1.47
N CYS A 27 -6.44 7.35 1.58
CA CYS A 27 -5.16 6.97 1.00
C CYS A 27 -4.07 7.11 2.07
N ILE A 28 -3.24 6.10 2.21
CA ILE A 28 -2.10 6.09 3.13
C ILE A 28 -0.85 5.77 2.32
N THR A 29 0.03 6.74 2.13
CA THR A 29 1.27 6.58 1.38
C THR A 29 2.34 5.86 2.22
N THR A 30 3.17 5.09 1.53
CA THR A 30 4.30 4.35 2.09
C THR A 30 5.55 4.55 1.24
N ASP A 31 6.69 4.12 1.71
CA ASP A 31 7.96 4.18 0.99
C ASP A 31 8.04 3.19 -0.19
N SER A 32 7.15 2.21 -0.24
CA SER A 32 7.09 1.21 -1.31
C SER A 32 5.75 0.45 -1.31
N CYS A 33 5.31 -0.07 -2.45
CA CYS A 33 4.17 -0.98 -2.53
C CYS A 33 4.41 -2.28 -1.74
N THR A 34 5.65 -2.75 -1.65
CA THR A 34 6.00 -3.93 -0.84
C THR A 34 5.68 -3.70 0.64
N ASN A 35 5.99 -2.51 1.17
CA ASN A 35 5.63 -2.16 2.55
C ASN A 35 4.13 -1.86 2.69
N ALA A 36 3.46 -1.31 1.68
CA ALA A 36 2.00 -1.21 1.67
C ALA A 36 1.35 -2.60 1.82
N LEU A 37 1.79 -3.57 1.04
CA LEU A 37 1.34 -4.97 1.15
C LEU A 37 1.67 -5.57 2.52
N HIS A 38 2.89 -5.33 3.03
CA HIS A 38 3.28 -5.81 4.35
C HIS A 38 2.37 -5.26 5.47
N LEU A 39 2.04 -3.98 5.44
CA LEU A 39 1.09 -3.37 6.38
C LEU A 39 -0.31 -4.01 6.25
N CYS A 40 -0.79 -4.25 5.03
CA CYS A 40 -2.06 -4.93 4.80
C CYS A 40 -2.06 -6.35 5.39
N PHE A 41 -1.00 -7.14 5.18
CA PHE A 41 -0.86 -8.47 5.79
C PHE A 41 -0.81 -8.40 7.32
N GLN A 42 -0.10 -7.43 7.88
CA GLN A 42 -0.07 -7.21 9.34
C GLN A 42 -1.44 -6.81 9.90
N ARG A 43 -2.18 -5.96 9.20
CA ARG A 43 -3.54 -5.58 9.62
C ARG A 43 -4.48 -6.78 9.56
N LEU A 44 -4.41 -7.57 8.50
CA LEU A 44 -5.19 -8.80 8.33
C LEU A 44 -4.97 -9.77 9.50
N TRP A 45 -3.71 -10.04 9.84
CA TRP A 45 -3.32 -10.86 11.00
C TRP A 45 -3.88 -10.32 12.32
N ARG A 46 -3.88 -8.98 12.50
CA ARG A 46 -4.28 -8.34 13.76
C ARG A 46 -5.77 -8.16 13.92
N ARG A 47 -6.53 -8.04 12.83
CA ARG A 47 -8.00 -7.96 12.89
C ARG A 47 -8.65 -9.27 13.35
N LYS A 48 -7.97 -10.41 13.23
CA LYS A 48 -8.52 -11.74 13.53
C LYS A 48 -9.90 -11.94 12.91
N GLU A 49 -10.01 -11.62 11.61
CA GLU A 49 -11.26 -11.79 10.86
C GLU A 49 -11.75 -13.25 10.99
N PRO A 50 -13.04 -13.48 11.34
CA PRO A 50 -13.55 -14.84 11.55
C PRO A 50 -13.45 -15.77 10.34
N THR A 51 -13.34 -15.19 9.14
CA THR A 51 -13.23 -15.91 7.87
C THR A 51 -11.81 -16.09 7.38
N PHE A 52 -10.83 -15.48 8.06
CA PHE A 52 -9.44 -15.57 7.72
C PHE A 52 -8.75 -16.57 8.66
N GLU A 53 -8.40 -17.72 8.12
CA GLU A 53 -7.52 -18.64 8.82
C GLU A 53 -6.09 -18.08 8.77
N PRO A 54 -5.50 -17.68 9.90
CA PRO A 54 -4.25 -16.92 9.93
C PRO A 54 -3.00 -17.71 9.54
N GLU A 55 -3.15 -18.93 9.01
CA GLU A 55 -2.00 -19.78 8.69
C GLU A 55 -1.32 -19.39 7.36
N GLY A 56 -2.03 -18.73 6.42
CA GLY A 56 -1.40 -18.40 5.14
C GLY A 56 -2.26 -17.62 4.17
N VAL A 57 -1.63 -17.21 3.10
CA VAL A 57 -2.27 -16.51 1.97
C VAL A 57 -1.88 -17.19 0.65
N TYR A 58 -2.78 -17.13 -0.33
CA TYR A 58 -2.53 -17.61 -1.68
C TYR A 58 -2.36 -16.45 -2.64
N ILE A 59 -1.19 -16.40 -3.30
CA ILE A 59 -0.83 -15.37 -4.27
C ILE A 59 -0.60 -15.99 -5.66
N PRO A 60 -0.73 -15.22 -6.75
CA PRO A 60 -0.37 -15.72 -8.09
C PRO A 60 1.07 -16.22 -8.13
N ASN A 61 1.31 -17.37 -8.75
CA ASN A 61 2.66 -17.88 -8.93
C ASN A 61 3.52 -16.99 -9.85
N PHE A 62 2.91 -16.24 -10.78
CA PHE A 62 3.58 -15.24 -11.60
C PHE A 62 3.29 -13.83 -11.08
N THR A 63 4.00 -13.43 -10.03
CA THR A 63 3.94 -12.07 -9.47
C THR A 63 5.32 -11.62 -9.00
N TYR A 64 5.42 -10.35 -8.56
CA TYR A 64 6.67 -9.82 -8.02
C TYR A 64 7.05 -10.51 -6.71
N VAL A 65 8.31 -10.91 -6.60
CA VAL A 65 8.83 -11.64 -5.42
C VAL A 65 8.58 -10.89 -4.09
N GLY A 66 8.56 -9.57 -4.12
CA GLY A 66 8.27 -8.74 -2.94
C GLY A 66 6.90 -8.99 -2.31
N VAL A 67 5.93 -9.50 -3.07
CA VAL A 67 4.59 -9.87 -2.53
C VAL A 67 4.71 -11.05 -1.58
N ALA A 68 5.41 -12.12 -2.02
CA ALA A 68 5.67 -13.28 -1.18
C ALA A 68 6.51 -12.92 0.06
N GLN A 69 7.53 -12.07 -0.10
CA GLN A 69 8.36 -11.62 1.01
C GLN A 69 7.58 -10.76 2.00
N ALA A 70 6.70 -9.87 1.52
CA ALA A 70 5.85 -9.05 2.39
C ALA A 70 4.94 -9.91 3.27
N ALA A 71 4.32 -10.96 2.70
CA ALA A 71 3.49 -11.89 3.44
C ALA A 71 4.30 -12.70 4.47
N ARG A 72 5.46 -13.24 4.07
CA ARG A 72 6.36 -13.99 4.97
C ARG A 72 6.87 -13.12 6.12
N ASN A 73 7.28 -11.88 5.83
CA ASN A 73 7.73 -10.93 6.86
C ASN A 73 6.60 -10.51 7.80
N ALA A 74 5.34 -10.65 7.38
CA ALA A 74 4.18 -10.51 8.25
C ALA A 74 3.87 -11.76 9.09
N GLY A 75 4.66 -12.84 8.94
CA GLY A 75 4.48 -14.08 9.67
C GLY A 75 3.50 -15.07 9.03
N LEU A 76 3.07 -14.83 7.79
CA LEU A 76 2.11 -15.68 7.09
C LEU A 76 2.82 -16.76 6.25
N MET A 77 2.23 -17.93 6.18
CA MET A 77 2.60 -18.93 5.17
C MET A 77 2.11 -18.47 3.80
N VAL A 78 2.88 -18.77 2.75
CA VAL A 78 2.58 -18.37 1.38
C VAL A 78 2.38 -19.61 0.51
N GLY A 79 1.17 -19.77 0.01
CA GLY A 79 0.83 -20.69 -1.07
C GLY A 79 0.81 -19.98 -2.42
N PHE A 80 1.00 -20.72 -3.50
CA PHE A 80 0.98 -20.21 -4.87
C PHE A 80 -0.19 -20.79 -5.64
N THR A 81 -0.80 -19.98 -6.52
CA THR A 81 -1.94 -20.38 -7.35
C THR A 81 -1.72 -19.96 -8.81
N PRO A 82 -2.17 -20.75 -9.79
CA PRO A 82 -2.05 -20.43 -11.20
C PRO A 82 -3.03 -19.34 -11.66
N GLN A 83 -3.30 -18.36 -10.80
CA GLN A 83 -4.17 -17.23 -11.11
C GLN A 83 -3.55 -16.36 -12.21
N SER A 84 -4.25 -16.21 -13.33
CA SER A 84 -3.90 -15.23 -14.37
C SER A 84 -4.44 -13.85 -13.97
N TRP A 85 -3.68 -12.79 -14.25
CA TRP A 85 -4.07 -11.42 -13.94
C TRP A 85 -3.47 -10.40 -14.92
N ILE A 86 -4.12 -9.24 -15.04
CA ILE A 86 -3.67 -8.12 -15.84
C ILE A 86 -3.83 -6.84 -15.01
N GLY A 87 -2.74 -6.11 -14.81
CA GLY A 87 -2.70 -4.83 -14.11
C GLY A 87 -2.87 -4.92 -12.59
N GLU A 88 -3.87 -5.66 -12.12
CA GLU A 88 -4.17 -5.84 -10.69
C GLU A 88 -4.70 -7.25 -10.42
N TYR A 89 -4.60 -7.69 -9.17
CA TYR A 89 -5.22 -8.93 -8.69
C TYR A 89 -5.56 -8.82 -7.20
N GLN A 90 -6.58 -9.53 -6.79
CA GLN A 90 -6.92 -9.68 -5.38
C GLN A 90 -6.27 -10.94 -4.82
N ILE A 91 -5.67 -10.83 -3.65
CA ILE A 91 -5.13 -11.97 -2.90
C ILE A 91 -6.31 -12.78 -2.38
N ILE A 92 -6.36 -14.06 -2.74
CA ILE A 92 -7.52 -14.93 -2.53
C ILE A 92 -7.93 -14.96 -1.05
N GLY A 93 -9.23 -14.76 -0.79
CA GLY A 93 -9.81 -14.80 0.55
C GLY A 93 -9.50 -13.57 1.42
N THR A 94 -8.89 -12.52 0.86
CA THR A 94 -8.54 -11.31 1.60
C THR A 94 -9.09 -10.04 0.94
N PRO A 95 -9.20 -8.90 1.65
CA PRO A 95 -9.52 -7.61 1.04
C PRO A 95 -8.36 -6.98 0.25
N ILE A 96 -7.17 -7.61 0.23
CA ILE A 96 -5.94 -7.03 -0.32
C ILE A 96 -5.92 -7.15 -1.83
N VAL A 97 -5.72 -6.02 -2.52
CA VAL A 97 -5.56 -5.93 -3.97
C VAL A 97 -4.17 -5.38 -4.27
N ASP A 98 -3.36 -6.14 -5.00
CA ASP A 98 -2.12 -5.62 -5.60
C ASP A 98 -2.45 -4.97 -6.94
N ALA A 99 -2.41 -3.64 -6.99
CA ALA A 99 -2.63 -2.83 -8.19
C ALA A 99 -1.34 -2.08 -8.61
N ALA A 100 -0.17 -2.65 -8.28
CA ALA A 100 1.13 -2.04 -8.58
C ALA A 100 1.37 -1.74 -10.07
N ARG A 101 0.55 -2.29 -10.97
CA ARG A 101 0.73 -2.17 -12.42
C ARG A 101 -0.43 -1.48 -13.12
N TRP A 102 -1.41 -0.94 -12.37
CA TRP A 102 -2.55 -0.28 -13.01
C TRP A 102 -3.17 0.81 -12.13
N LEU A 103 -2.65 2.03 -12.27
CA LEU A 103 -3.23 3.23 -11.65
C LEU A 103 -4.11 3.95 -12.66
N ARG A 104 -5.41 4.12 -12.37
CA ARG A 104 -6.39 4.80 -13.21
C ARG A 104 -7.42 5.57 -12.36
N ARG A 105 -8.09 6.53 -12.98
CA ARG A 105 -9.15 7.29 -12.30
C ARG A 105 -10.32 6.38 -11.92
N GLY A 106 -10.85 6.58 -10.71
CA GLY A 106 -12.02 5.85 -10.23
C GLY A 106 -11.80 4.34 -10.05
N MET A 107 -10.56 3.92 -9.83
CA MET A 107 -10.20 2.50 -9.75
C MET A 107 -10.59 1.81 -8.44
N TYR A 108 -10.82 2.60 -7.39
CA TYR A 108 -11.05 2.04 -6.06
C TYR A 108 -12.33 1.18 -6.03
N ARG A 109 -12.25 0.05 -5.37
CA ARG A 109 -13.38 -0.85 -5.09
C ARG A 109 -13.67 -0.86 -3.59
N PRO A 110 -14.93 -0.60 -3.16
CA PRO A 110 -15.30 -0.64 -1.75
C PRO A 110 -14.91 -1.95 -1.06
N LYS A 111 -14.60 -1.85 0.22
CA LYS A 111 -14.21 -2.97 1.09
C LYS A 111 -12.91 -3.66 0.65
N THR A 112 -12.01 -2.94 -0.05
CA THR A 112 -10.69 -3.45 -0.39
C THR A 112 -9.59 -2.58 0.19
N TRP A 113 -8.41 -3.18 0.35
CA TRP A 113 -7.14 -2.49 0.61
C TRP A 113 -6.31 -2.57 -0.66
N THR A 114 -6.40 -1.54 -1.50
CA THR A 114 -5.76 -1.52 -2.80
C THR A 114 -4.37 -0.91 -2.70
N CYS A 115 -3.34 -1.71 -2.99
CA CYS A 115 -1.94 -1.32 -2.91
C CYS A 115 -1.42 -0.79 -4.25
N LEU A 116 -0.87 0.42 -4.24
CA LEU A 116 -0.29 1.11 -5.40
C LEU A 116 1.23 1.15 -5.33
N SER A 117 1.87 1.28 -6.48
CA SER A 117 3.32 1.45 -6.60
C SER A 117 3.67 2.71 -7.39
N PHE A 118 4.65 3.48 -6.88
CA PHE A 118 5.19 4.68 -7.51
C PHE A 118 6.68 4.52 -7.89
N GLN A 119 7.12 3.28 -8.06
CA GLN A 119 8.47 2.97 -8.55
C GLN A 119 8.65 3.56 -9.96
N ALA A 120 9.91 3.83 -10.36
CA ALA A 120 10.27 4.58 -11.58
C ALA A 120 9.66 4.08 -12.91
N THR A 121 9.16 2.83 -12.97
CA THR A 121 8.54 2.25 -14.16
C THR A 121 7.00 2.25 -14.12
N LYS A 122 6.39 2.89 -13.13
CA LYS A 122 4.94 2.90 -12.91
C LYS A 122 4.26 4.11 -13.57
N HIS A 123 2.91 4.14 -13.57
CA HIS A 123 2.14 5.25 -14.17
C HIS A 123 2.44 6.60 -13.50
N LEU A 124 2.72 6.60 -12.21
CA LEU A 124 3.17 7.76 -11.45
C LEU A 124 4.61 7.51 -10.97
N PRO A 125 5.64 7.81 -11.80
CA PRO A 125 7.01 7.37 -11.58
C PRO A 125 7.76 8.32 -10.62
N ILE A 126 7.40 8.31 -9.35
CA ILE A 126 8.10 9.10 -8.32
C ILE A 126 9.55 8.64 -8.18
N GLY A 127 9.81 7.35 -8.41
CA GLY A 127 11.10 6.69 -8.26
C GLY A 127 11.03 5.62 -7.17
N ARG A 128 10.50 5.97 -6.01
CA ARG A 128 10.17 5.10 -4.89
C ARG A 128 8.80 5.50 -4.35
N GLY A 129 8.13 4.61 -3.64
CA GLY A 129 6.86 4.88 -2.99
C GLY A 129 5.78 3.86 -3.29
N GLY A 130 4.75 3.89 -2.48
CA GLY A 130 3.52 3.13 -2.60
C GLY A 130 2.38 3.82 -1.88
N ALA A 131 1.19 3.25 -1.94
CA ALA A 131 0.05 3.69 -1.15
C ALA A 131 -0.92 2.53 -0.91
N ILE A 132 -1.74 2.67 0.13
CA ILE A 132 -2.91 1.83 0.43
C ILE A 132 -4.14 2.71 0.26
N LEU A 133 -5.10 2.29 -0.57
CA LEU A 133 -6.43 2.89 -0.65
C LEU A 133 -7.40 2.02 0.15
N CYS A 134 -8.25 2.63 0.97
CA CYS A 134 -9.27 1.94 1.75
C CYS A 134 -10.48 2.83 2.02
N ASP A 135 -11.58 2.27 2.54
CA ASP A 135 -12.82 2.99 2.88
C ASP A 135 -13.19 2.90 4.37
N ASP A 136 -12.54 2.06 5.13
CA ASP A 136 -12.76 1.91 6.56
C ASP A 136 -11.85 2.88 7.34
N GLU A 137 -12.46 3.75 8.19
CA GLU A 137 -11.73 4.75 8.97
C GLU A 137 -10.81 4.13 10.01
N GLU A 138 -11.21 3.01 10.63
CA GLU A 138 -10.38 2.32 11.62
C GLU A 138 -9.11 1.74 10.97
N ASP A 139 -9.26 1.15 9.77
CA ASP A 139 -8.13 0.66 8.99
C ASP A 139 -7.22 1.81 8.56
N ALA A 140 -7.79 2.91 8.07
CA ALA A 140 -7.02 4.08 7.67
C ALA A 140 -6.22 4.66 8.83
N ALA A 141 -6.84 4.82 9.99
CA ALA A 141 -6.17 5.29 11.22
C ALA A 141 -5.05 4.34 11.64
N TRP A 142 -5.32 3.02 11.59
CA TRP A 142 -4.31 2.02 11.92
C TRP A 142 -3.12 2.08 10.95
N PHE A 143 -3.35 2.14 9.63
CA PHE A 143 -2.28 2.21 8.62
C PHE A 143 -1.43 3.48 8.75
N ARG A 144 -2.06 4.65 9.03
CA ARG A 144 -1.33 5.91 9.25
C ARG A 144 -0.32 5.80 10.38
N ARG A 145 -0.72 5.22 11.50
CA ARG A 145 0.20 5.02 12.64
C ARG A 145 1.20 3.91 12.35
N ALA A 146 0.76 2.78 11.78
CA ALA A 146 1.62 1.62 11.53
C ALA A 146 2.80 1.94 10.59
N ARG A 147 2.61 2.81 9.59
CA ARG A 147 3.70 3.25 8.69
C ARG A 147 4.75 4.14 9.35
N PHE A 148 4.44 4.69 10.52
CA PHE A 148 5.27 5.67 11.24
C PHE A 148 5.62 5.17 12.65
N ASP A 149 6.18 3.98 12.73
CA ASP A 149 6.63 3.33 13.98
C ASP A 149 5.51 3.16 15.03
N GLY A 150 4.25 3.09 14.61
CA GLY A 150 3.10 2.91 15.48
C GLY A 150 2.57 4.18 16.13
N ARG A 151 3.05 5.34 15.72
CA ARG A 151 2.69 6.66 16.30
C ARG A 151 2.06 7.61 15.27
N ASP A 152 1.46 8.67 15.73
CA ASP A 152 0.98 9.78 14.89
C ASP A 152 2.15 10.69 14.48
N CYS A 153 2.29 10.97 13.18
CA CYS A 153 3.32 11.86 12.63
C CYS A 153 3.05 13.35 12.83
N HIS A 154 1.83 13.74 13.21
CA HIS A 154 1.43 15.13 13.43
C HIS A 154 1.49 15.54 14.90
N THR A 155 1.70 14.57 15.79
CA THR A 155 1.80 14.81 17.24
C THR A 155 3.25 14.64 17.70
N ASP A 156 3.75 15.55 18.54
CA ASP A 156 5.08 15.40 19.12
C ASP A 156 5.16 14.07 19.90
N ILE A 157 6.32 13.42 19.83
CA ILE A 157 6.51 12.11 20.46
C ILE A 157 6.34 12.18 21.98
N MET A 158 6.65 13.33 22.57
CA MET A 158 6.50 13.56 24.02
C MET A 158 5.05 13.72 24.46
N ASP A 159 4.16 14.06 23.52
CA ASP A 159 2.73 14.27 23.79
C ASP A 159 1.88 13.02 23.47
N GLN A 160 2.50 11.95 22.97
CA GLN A 160 1.81 10.69 22.68
C GLN A 160 1.78 9.78 23.92
N SER A 161 0.60 9.26 24.23
CA SER A 161 0.36 8.40 25.40
C SER A 161 0.39 6.91 25.07
N ASP A 162 0.28 6.53 23.76
CA ASP A 162 0.23 5.14 23.33
C ASP A 162 0.93 4.94 22.00
N PHE A 163 1.48 3.76 21.80
CA PHE A 163 2.09 3.30 20.56
C PHE A 163 1.50 1.95 20.17
N GLN A 164 1.08 1.84 18.91
CA GLN A 164 0.69 0.54 18.36
C GLN A 164 1.89 -0.13 17.68
N TRP A 165 1.71 -1.35 17.18
CA TRP A 165 2.69 -1.97 16.29
C TRP A 165 2.89 -1.13 15.02
N GLY A 166 4.12 -0.96 14.59
CA GLY A 166 4.46 -0.21 13.40
C GLY A 166 5.86 -0.49 12.89
N ILE A 167 6.14 0.05 11.70
CA ILE A 167 7.46 0.04 11.06
C ILE A 167 7.74 1.40 10.42
N HIS A 168 9.01 1.69 10.20
CA HIS A 168 9.45 2.95 9.60
C HIS A 168 9.41 2.87 8.07
N CYS A 169 8.21 3.12 7.49
CA CYS A 169 7.99 2.98 6.04
C CYS A 169 7.11 4.07 5.43
N TYR A 170 7.07 5.25 6.03
CA TYR A 170 6.31 6.38 5.51
C TYR A 170 6.94 6.95 4.23
N MET A 171 6.11 7.61 3.40
CA MET A 171 6.60 8.40 2.28
C MET A 171 7.22 9.70 2.76
N THR A 172 8.39 10.05 2.21
CA THR A 172 9.05 11.31 2.58
C THR A 172 8.36 12.53 1.96
N PRO A 173 8.41 13.72 2.62
CA PRO A 173 7.87 14.95 2.05
C PRO A 173 8.39 15.29 0.64
N PRO A 174 9.70 15.14 0.31
CA PRO A 174 10.19 15.32 -1.06
C PRO A 174 9.57 14.38 -2.09
N ASP A 175 9.36 13.11 -1.74
CA ASP A 175 8.72 12.13 -2.63
C ASP A 175 7.26 12.50 -2.88
N ALA A 176 6.53 12.91 -1.85
CA ALA A 176 5.15 13.38 -1.96
C ALA A 176 5.03 14.64 -2.83
N ALA A 177 5.92 15.61 -2.65
CA ALA A 177 5.98 16.82 -3.49
C ALA A 177 6.22 16.48 -4.97
N ARG A 178 7.14 15.53 -5.24
CA ARG A 178 7.35 15.00 -6.59
C ARG A 178 6.11 14.31 -7.13
N GLY A 179 5.42 13.53 -6.29
CA GLY A 179 4.16 12.89 -6.63
C GLY A 179 3.09 13.88 -7.06
N LEU A 180 2.89 14.95 -6.29
CA LEU A 180 1.95 16.05 -6.61
C LEU A 180 2.28 16.70 -7.96
N TRP A 181 3.55 16.98 -8.22
CA TRP A 181 3.97 17.54 -9.49
C TRP A 181 3.66 16.61 -10.66
N LEU A 182 3.97 15.31 -10.54
CA LEU A 182 3.73 14.30 -11.58
C LEU A 182 2.24 14.06 -11.84
N MET A 183 1.37 14.19 -10.81
CA MET A 183 -0.07 14.03 -10.98
C MET A 183 -0.69 15.03 -11.95
N ASN A 184 -0.06 16.20 -12.20
CA ASN A 184 -0.55 17.15 -13.18
C ASN A 184 -0.52 16.63 -14.62
N GLY A 185 0.33 15.64 -14.90
CA GLY A 185 0.42 14.98 -16.20
C GLY A 185 -0.19 13.56 -16.24
N LEU A 186 -0.77 13.11 -15.12
CA LEU A 186 -1.33 11.76 -15.03
C LEU A 186 -2.63 11.67 -15.83
N LYS A 187 -2.71 10.71 -16.76
CA LYS A 187 -3.91 10.47 -17.57
C LYS A 187 -5.03 9.87 -16.72
N ASP A 188 -6.27 10.13 -17.09
CA ASP A 188 -7.44 9.53 -16.43
C ASP A 188 -7.52 8.02 -16.69
N ASN A 189 -7.26 7.61 -17.92
CA ASN A 189 -7.24 6.21 -18.33
C ASN A 189 -5.82 5.80 -18.71
N ASN A 190 -5.29 4.83 -17.99
CA ASN A 190 -4.01 4.21 -18.27
C ASN A 190 -4.25 2.73 -18.58
N ASP A 191 -3.55 2.21 -19.60
CA ASP A 191 -3.53 0.78 -19.88
C ASP A 191 -2.73 0.04 -18.79
N PRO A 192 -3.08 -1.22 -18.47
CA PRO A 192 -2.28 -2.02 -17.56
C PRO A 192 -0.83 -2.15 -18.06
N LEU A 193 0.13 -1.93 -17.16
CA LEU A 193 1.54 -2.11 -17.51
C LEU A 193 1.87 -3.60 -17.66
N PRO A 194 2.58 -4.00 -18.72
CA PRO A 194 3.00 -5.38 -18.90
C PRO A 194 3.97 -5.80 -17.78
N GLY A 195 3.92 -7.07 -17.38
CA GLY A 195 4.83 -7.65 -16.40
C GLY A 195 5.18 -9.07 -16.76
N VAL A 196 6.49 -9.38 -16.69
CA VAL A 196 6.98 -10.75 -16.79
C VAL A 196 7.62 -11.09 -15.45
N TYR A 197 7.18 -12.18 -14.85
CA TYR A 197 7.66 -12.63 -13.55
C TYR A 197 8.06 -14.10 -13.62
N PRO A 198 9.05 -14.53 -12.83
CA PRO A 198 9.36 -15.95 -12.67
C PRO A 198 8.19 -16.68 -12.00
N ASP A 199 8.10 -17.98 -12.22
CA ASP A 199 7.19 -18.85 -11.48
C ASP A 199 7.70 -19.03 -10.04
N LEU A 200 7.11 -18.29 -9.11
CA LEU A 200 7.53 -18.29 -7.71
C LEU A 200 7.27 -19.62 -7.00
N SER A 201 6.38 -20.47 -7.53
CA SER A 201 6.16 -21.81 -6.97
C SER A 201 7.37 -22.73 -7.14
N LYS A 202 8.31 -22.38 -8.03
CA LYS A 202 9.55 -23.10 -8.32
C LYS A 202 10.79 -22.44 -7.70
N VAL A 203 10.62 -21.30 -7.04
CA VAL A 203 11.72 -20.54 -6.42
C VAL A 203 11.89 -20.96 -4.96
N ARG A 204 13.13 -21.15 -4.53
CA ARG A 204 13.43 -21.34 -3.11
C ARG A 204 13.49 -19.98 -2.42
N PHE A 205 12.72 -19.85 -1.36
CA PHE A 205 12.82 -18.74 -0.42
C PHE A 205 13.66 -19.20 0.76
N GLY A 206 14.83 -18.58 0.95
CA GLY A 206 15.74 -18.87 2.06
C GLY A 206 15.14 -18.57 3.44
#